data_acebfaaeaa5f3967273c22f81cea8d82
#
_entry.id   acebfaaeaa5f3967273c22f81cea8d82
#
_cell.length_a   1.000
_cell.length_b   1.000
_cell.length_c   1.000
_cell.angle_alpha   90.00
_cell.angle_beta   90.00
_cell.angle_gamma   90.00
#
_symmetry.space_group_name_H-M   'P 1'
#
loop_
_entity.id
_entity.type
_entity.pdbx_description
1 polymer ?
#
loop_
_entity_poly.entity_id
_entity_poly.type
_entity_poly.pdbx_seq_one_letter_code
_entity_poly.pdbx_strand_id
1 'polypeptide(L)'
;MLFRSQAEIIVKNGLKAFGLSEEELLVTPYSHPSKLIIALAVRQSTLVPYAWISNRLHMGIPKSMGTLLHRAKKMAETDLKTRAWIERLSS
;
A
#
# COMPACT_ATOMS: atom_id res chain seq x y z
N MET A 1 7.16 7.60 16.83
CA MET A 1 6.03 6.66 16.79
C MET A 1 6.41 5.40 16.04
N LEU A 2 6.33 4.28 16.74
CA LEU A 2 6.83 3.02 16.20
C LEU A 2 6.08 2.56 14.94
N PHE A 3 4.74 2.68 14.93
CA PHE A 3 4.01 2.18 13.75
C PHE A 3 4.17 3.05 12.51
N ARG A 4 4.48 4.35 12.66
CA ARG A 4 4.77 5.19 11.49
C ARG A 4 6.10 4.81 10.88
N SER A 5 7.09 4.54 11.71
CA SER A 5 8.40 4.08 11.25
C SER A 5 8.30 2.76 10.52
N GLN A 6 7.51 1.83 11.05
CA GLN A 6 7.29 0.54 10.43
C GLN A 6 6.53 0.67 9.11
N ALA A 7 5.52 1.53 9.08
CA ALA A 7 4.75 1.79 7.87
C ALA A 7 5.66 2.36 6.77
N GLU A 8 6.54 3.28 7.13
CA GLU A 8 7.48 3.87 6.17
C GLU A 8 8.44 2.82 5.62
N ILE A 9 8.91 1.90 6.44
CA ILE A 9 9.77 0.80 6.01
C ILE A 9 9.04 -0.06 4.98
N ILE A 10 7.78 -0.40 5.24
CA ILE A 10 6.97 -1.21 4.33
C ILE A 10 6.80 -0.49 2.99
N VAL A 11 6.51 0.82 3.03
CA VAL A 11 6.37 1.62 1.82
C VAL A 11 7.66 1.59 1.01
N LYS A 12 8.79 1.85 1.64
CA LYS A 12 10.08 1.87 0.95
C LYS A 12 10.44 0.52 0.36
N ASN A 13 10.19 -0.54 1.11
CA ASN A 13 10.42 -1.90 0.60
C ASN A 13 9.54 -2.20 -0.60
N GLY A 14 8.28 -1.77 -0.55
CA GLY A 14 7.35 -1.94 -1.65
C GLY A 14 7.77 -1.18 -2.90
N LEU A 15 8.18 0.07 -2.73
CA LEU A 15 8.67 0.88 -3.85
C LEU A 15 9.88 0.23 -4.51
N LYS A 16 10.80 -0.24 -3.70
CA LYS A 16 11.99 -0.92 -4.20
C LYS A 16 11.62 -2.21 -4.93
N ALA A 17 10.71 -2.99 -4.37
CA ALA A 17 10.30 -4.26 -4.95
C ALA A 17 9.62 -4.09 -6.32
N PHE A 18 8.85 -3.02 -6.49
CA PHE A 18 8.13 -2.77 -7.73
C PHE A 18 8.87 -1.81 -8.66
N GLY A 19 10.05 -1.34 -8.26
CA GLY A 19 10.83 -0.43 -9.08
C GLY A 19 10.20 0.94 -9.24
N LEU A 20 9.48 1.42 -8.23
CA LEU A 20 8.83 2.73 -8.26
C LEU A 20 9.64 3.74 -7.48
N SER A 21 9.76 4.95 -8.04
CA SER A 21 10.36 6.07 -7.32
C SER A 21 9.27 6.87 -6.62
N GLU A 22 9.68 7.77 -5.73
CA GLU A 22 8.74 8.68 -5.08
C GLU A 22 8.03 9.56 -6.11
N GLU A 23 8.76 9.98 -7.15
CA GLU A 23 8.18 10.79 -8.22
C GLU A 23 7.15 10.02 -9.02
N GLU A 24 7.40 8.75 -9.28
CA GLU A 24 6.47 7.91 -10.02
C GLU A 24 5.16 7.69 -9.28
N LEU A 25 5.20 7.73 -7.94
CA LEU A 25 3.96 7.63 -7.14
C LEU A 25 2.99 8.76 -7.47
N LEU A 26 3.50 9.95 -7.79
CA LEU A 26 2.65 11.10 -8.08
C LEU A 26 1.81 10.90 -9.34
N VAL A 27 2.35 10.18 -10.31
CA VAL A 27 1.69 9.99 -11.60
C VAL A 27 1.05 8.62 -11.77
N THR A 28 1.31 7.70 -10.84
CA THR A 28 0.72 6.36 -10.89
C THR A 28 -0.75 6.42 -10.46
N PRO A 29 -1.67 5.80 -11.20
CA PRO A 29 -3.10 5.79 -10.84
C PRO A 29 -3.35 5.23 -9.45
N TYR A 30 -4.38 5.72 -8.77
CA TYR A 30 -4.75 5.28 -7.42
C TYR A 30 -5.03 3.79 -7.34
N SER A 31 -5.61 3.22 -8.39
CA SER A 31 -5.99 1.82 -8.42
C SER A 31 -4.90 0.91 -9.00
N HIS A 32 -3.71 1.44 -9.24
CA HIS A 32 -2.61 0.63 -9.75
C HIS A 32 -2.29 -0.49 -8.76
N PRO A 33 -2.11 -1.74 -9.24
CA PRO A 33 -1.86 -2.88 -8.36
C PRO A 33 -0.72 -2.67 -7.36
N SER A 34 0.37 -2.06 -7.79
CA SER A 34 1.51 -1.82 -6.89
C SER A 34 1.13 -0.95 -5.70
N LYS A 35 0.38 0.13 -5.94
CA LYS A 35 -0.08 0.99 -4.84
C LYS A 35 -1.03 0.26 -3.91
N LEU A 36 -1.96 -0.51 -4.49
CA LEU A 36 -2.94 -1.25 -3.71
C LEU A 36 -2.25 -2.30 -2.81
N ILE A 37 -1.26 -2.99 -3.34
CA ILE A 37 -0.52 -3.99 -2.57
C ILE A 37 0.23 -3.35 -1.42
N ILE A 38 0.93 -2.25 -1.68
CA ILE A 38 1.68 -1.54 -0.63
C ILE A 38 0.73 -1.01 0.44
N ALA A 39 -0.38 -0.39 0.01
CA ALA A 39 -1.37 0.17 0.93
C ALA A 39 -1.95 -0.91 1.85
N LEU A 40 -2.32 -2.05 1.29
CA LEU A 40 -2.88 -3.14 2.08
C LEU A 40 -1.85 -3.73 3.04
N ALA A 41 -0.60 -3.89 2.60
CA ALA A 41 0.47 -4.39 3.47
C ALA A 41 0.67 -3.45 4.66
N VAL A 42 0.67 -2.14 4.43
CA VAL A 42 0.78 -1.15 5.50
C VAL A 42 -0.40 -1.26 6.46
N ARG A 43 -1.61 -1.36 5.93
CA ARG A 43 -2.81 -1.41 6.76
C ARG A 43 -2.88 -2.66 7.61
N GLN A 44 -2.43 -3.79 7.10
CA GLN A 44 -2.46 -5.05 7.83
C GLN A 44 -1.39 -5.13 8.90
N SER A 45 -0.29 -4.44 8.71
CA SER A 45 0.88 -4.56 9.60
C SER A 45 1.00 -3.43 10.61
N THR A 46 0.26 -2.34 10.41
CA THR A 46 0.37 -1.16 11.26
C THR A 46 -1.01 -0.60 11.60
N LEU A 47 -1.03 0.37 12.52
CA LEU A 47 -2.26 1.04 12.93
C LEU A 47 -2.36 2.46 12.40
N VAL A 48 -1.57 2.80 11.37
CA VAL A 48 -1.64 4.16 10.81
C VAL A 48 -3.02 4.40 10.18
N PRO A 49 -3.53 5.62 10.28
CA PRO A 49 -4.86 5.92 9.72
C PRO A 49 -4.84 5.96 8.20
N TYR A 50 -6.01 5.85 7.60
CA TYR A 50 -6.18 5.91 6.15
C TYR A 50 -5.60 7.22 5.57
N ALA A 51 -5.73 8.33 6.32
CA ALA A 51 -5.18 9.61 5.87
C ALA A 51 -3.66 9.52 5.67
N TRP A 52 -2.96 8.84 6.56
CA TRP A 52 -1.52 8.67 6.42
C TRP A 52 -1.18 7.88 5.14
N ILE A 53 -1.89 6.76 4.92
CA ILE A 53 -1.66 5.90 3.76
C ILE A 53 -1.95 6.67 2.46
N SER A 54 -3.09 7.34 2.43
CA SER A 54 -3.51 8.11 1.26
C SER A 54 -2.49 9.20 0.91
N ASN A 55 -2.03 9.93 1.91
CA ASN A 55 -1.07 11.01 1.69
C ASN A 55 0.30 10.45 1.28
N ARG A 56 0.74 9.39 1.94
CA ARG A 56 2.06 8.83 1.68
C ARG A 56 2.18 8.22 0.29
N LEU A 57 1.11 7.55 -0.17
CA LEU A 57 1.11 6.88 -1.47
C LEU A 57 0.44 7.68 -2.58
N HIS A 58 0.00 8.89 -2.26
CA HIS A 58 -0.70 9.75 -3.23
C HIS A 58 -1.89 9.04 -3.85
N MET A 59 -2.79 8.55 -2.99
CA MET A 59 -3.96 7.77 -3.41
C MET A 59 -5.26 8.55 -3.35
N GLY A 60 -5.19 9.86 -3.42
CA GLY A 60 -6.38 10.71 -3.42
C GLY A 60 -6.83 11.06 -2.01
N ILE A 61 -8.15 11.10 -1.81
CA ILE A 61 -8.71 11.49 -0.52
C ILE A 61 -8.85 10.26 0.41
N PRO A 62 -8.67 10.45 1.72
CA PRO A 62 -8.79 9.33 2.68
C PRO A 62 -10.13 8.63 2.62
N LYS A 63 -11.18 9.33 2.23
CA LYS A 63 -12.52 8.80 2.13
C LYS A 63 -12.62 7.62 1.16
N SER A 64 -11.77 7.60 0.13
CA SER A 64 -11.75 6.54 -0.89
C SER A 64 -10.93 5.34 -0.48
N MET A 65 -10.16 5.44 0.61
CA MET A 65 -9.24 4.37 1.00
C MET A 65 -9.95 3.06 1.34
N GLY A 66 -11.12 3.14 1.94
CA GLY A 66 -11.89 1.93 2.26
C GLY A 66 -12.19 1.11 1.01
N THR A 67 -12.63 1.78 -0.05
CA THR A 67 -12.93 1.12 -1.33
C THR A 67 -11.67 0.57 -1.98
N LEU A 68 -10.58 1.36 -1.99
CA LEU A 68 -9.33 0.93 -2.59
C LEU A 68 -8.73 -0.27 -1.85
N LEU A 69 -8.76 -0.25 -0.51
CA LEU A 69 -8.25 -1.36 0.28
C LEU A 69 -9.11 -2.61 0.13
N HIS A 70 -10.42 -2.43 -0.02
CA HIS A 70 -11.32 -3.57 -0.29
C HIS A 70 -10.95 -4.23 -1.62
N ARG A 71 -10.69 -3.42 -2.64
CA ARG A 71 -10.25 -3.91 -3.95
C ARG A 71 -8.92 -4.67 -3.83
N ALA A 72 -7.98 -4.12 -3.07
CA ALA A 72 -6.69 -4.78 -2.85
C ALA A 72 -6.88 -6.13 -2.16
N LYS A 73 -7.78 -6.18 -1.19
CA LYS A 73 -8.07 -7.41 -0.45
C LYS A 73 -8.67 -8.47 -1.37
N LYS A 74 -9.55 -8.06 -2.26
CA LYS A 74 -10.11 -8.98 -3.25
C LYS A 74 -9.06 -9.51 -4.21
N MET A 75 -8.14 -8.66 -4.64
CA MET A 75 -7.02 -9.08 -5.47
C MET A 75 -6.20 -10.16 -4.76
N ALA A 76 -5.94 -9.97 -3.47
CA ALA A 76 -5.17 -10.92 -2.69
C ALA A 76 -5.88 -12.26 -2.54
N GLU A 77 -7.21 -12.25 -2.50
CA GLU A 77 -8.01 -13.47 -2.40
C GLU A 77 -7.99 -14.30 -3.69
N THR A 78 -7.88 -13.64 -4.84
CA THR A 78 -8.01 -14.30 -6.13
C THR A 78 -6.67 -14.49 -6.85
N ASP A 79 -5.61 -13.83 -6.41
CA ASP A 79 -4.30 -13.87 -7.06
C ASP A 79 -3.22 -14.22 -6.04
N LEU A 80 -2.65 -15.41 -6.19
CA LEU A 80 -1.61 -15.88 -5.28
C LEU A 80 -0.35 -15.00 -5.29
N LYS A 81 -0.04 -14.40 -6.44
CA LYS A 81 1.12 -13.50 -6.53
C LYS A 81 0.91 -12.24 -5.69
N THR A 82 -0.29 -11.67 -5.76
CA THR A 82 -0.65 -10.50 -4.95
C THR A 82 -0.56 -10.83 -3.47
N ARG A 83 -1.11 -11.97 -3.08
CA ARG A 83 -1.08 -12.43 -1.70
C ARG A 83 0.36 -12.62 -1.20
N ALA A 84 1.19 -13.23 -2.03
CA ALA A 84 2.59 -13.45 -1.69
C ALA A 84 3.34 -12.13 -1.49
N TRP A 85 3.08 -11.13 -2.34
CA TRP A 85 3.68 -9.82 -2.20
C TRP A 85 3.28 -9.14 -0.89
N ILE A 86 1.98 -9.19 -0.55
CA ILE A 86 1.48 -8.59 0.68
C ILE A 86 2.12 -9.25 1.90
N GLU A 87 2.18 -10.57 1.93
CA GLU A 87 2.80 -11.30 3.03
C GLU A 87 4.29 -10.96 3.16
N ARG A 88 4.97 -10.86 2.04
CA ARG A 88 6.40 -10.54 2.00
C ARG A 88 6.67 -9.12 2.53
N LEU A 89 5.87 -8.16 2.11
CA LEU A 89 6.03 -6.77 2.57
C LEU A 89 5.61 -6.59 4.02
N SER A 90 4.69 -7.42 4.49
CA SER A 90 4.16 -7.35 5.86
C SER A 90 5.02 -8.06 6.90
N SER A 91 5.96 -8.87 6.47
CA SER A 91 6.78 -9.66 7.39
C SER A 91 7.99 -8.91 7.94
#